data_4905b3bf279cbb67b5c50df7865e8752
#
_entry.id   4905b3bf279cbb67b5c50df7865e8752
#
_cell.length_a   1.000
_cell.length_b   1.000
_cell.length_c   1.000
_cell.angle_alpha   90.00
_cell.angle_beta   90.00
_cell.angle_gamma   90.00
#
_symmetry.space_group_name_H-M   'P 1'
#
loop_
_entity.id
_entity.type
_entity.pdbx_description
1 polymer ?
#
loop_
_entity_poly.entity_id
_entity_poly.type
_entity_poly.pdbx_seq_one_letter_code
_entity_poly.pdbx_strand_id
1 'polypeptide(L)'
;MRCRQRRAQLLSYFAGRTKRISLGTAVIVLPWHDPVRVAEEIALLDVLCGGRCVFGFGRGAASVEYEGFRIPMEEARPRFVEAAQIVVKALSNDSFEHEGRFFQIPRTAIRPRPISRPERRFYASAVSPDSAEIMAKLGFGILMVMQNEWPKAAEDIARYRAIATEAGHSPRPPIILTNVCCAESREEAHERAFKYLGLKWQSIDTHYHFSDGHLATVKGYESYGKMAKTYAKINASAEAKTKATDFYVSIQIVGTPSDCLDKIAELQRCTGMDHLVAEFSFGGLPHEEAEVNMRLFADKVLPVLQRDPAFAVPEMPERTVAGTERDNIFAPA
;
A
#
# COMPACT_ATOMS: atom_id res chain seq x y z
N MET A 1 -7.67 -19.51 -10.34
CA MET A 1 -6.48 -18.67 -10.03
C MET A 1 -6.55 -17.39 -10.87
N ARG A 2 -6.69 -16.21 -10.27
CA ARG A 2 -6.60 -14.94 -11.00
C ARG A 2 -5.17 -14.44 -10.88
N CYS A 3 -4.35 -14.65 -11.92
CA CYS A 3 -3.02 -14.03 -12.00
C CYS A 3 -3.19 -12.51 -11.91
N ARG A 4 -2.62 -11.90 -10.86
CA ARG A 4 -2.55 -10.44 -10.77
C ARG A 4 -1.59 -9.91 -11.83
N GLN A 5 -2.04 -8.89 -12.58
CA GLN A 5 -1.26 -8.25 -13.63
C GLN A 5 0.09 -7.73 -13.09
N ARG A 6 1.13 -7.75 -13.93
CA ARG A 6 2.42 -7.14 -13.62
C ARG A 6 2.23 -5.62 -13.48
N ARG A 7 2.24 -5.13 -12.25
CA ARG A 7 1.93 -3.74 -11.91
C ARG A 7 2.93 -2.76 -12.51
N ALA A 8 4.20 -3.13 -12.60
CA ALA A 8 5.22 -2.31 -13.23
C ALA A 8 4.90 -1.98 -14.69
N GLN A 9 4.35 -2.93 -15.47
CA GLN A 9 3.93 -2.69 -16.87
C GLN A 9 2.79 -1.66 -16.96
N LEU A 10 1.79 -1.75 -16.08
CA LEU A 10 0.69 -0.79 -16.02
C LEU A 10 1.19 0.60 -15.65
N LEU A 11 2.06 0.69 -14.65
CA LEU A 11 2.65 1.97 -14.24
C LEU A 11 3.56 2.57 -15.32
N SER A 12 4.28 1.75 -16.10
CA SER A 12 5.07 2.23 -17.24
C SER A 12 4.18 2.85 -18.32
N TYR A 13 3.02 2.24 -18.61
CA TYR A 13 2.02 2.82 -19.51
C TYR A 13 1.55 4.20 -19.03
N PHE A 14 1.20 4.33 -17.74
CA PHE A 14 0.77 5.59 -17.16
C PHE A 14 1.92 6.61 -17.03
N ALA A 15 3.16 6.16 -16.84
CA ALA A 15 4.33 7.04 -16.82
C ALA A 15 4.47 7.81 -18.15
N GLY A 16 4.24 7.14 -19.28
CA GLY A 16 4.26 7.78 -20.60
C GLY A 16 3.06 8.71 -20.87
N ARG A 17 1.92 8.46 -20.23
CA ARG A 17 0.67 9.21 -20.46
C ARG A 17 0.45 10.36 -19.47
N THR A 18 1.22 10.46 -18.42
CA THR A 18 1.05 11.48 -17.37
C THR A 18 2.34 12.23 -17.11
N LYS A 19 2.23 13.49 -16.66
CA LYS A 19 3.39 14.37 -16.41
C LYS A 19 3.47 14.86 -14.96
N ARG A 20 2.37 14.85 -14.23
CA ARG A 20 2.27 15.46 -12.89
C ARG A 20 2.00 14.46 -11.78
N ILE A 21 1.06 13.54 -11.99
CA ILE A 21 0.66 12.57 -10.95
C ILE A 21 1.82 11.68 -10.57
N SER A 22 1.92 11.37 -9.28
CA SER A 22 2.78 10.32 -8.78
C SER A 22 2.14 8.96 -9.07
N LEU A 23 2.99 7.96 -9.28
CA LEU A 23 2.57 6.60 -9.58
C LEU A 23 3.05 5.69 -8.45
N GLY A 24 2.21 4.75 -8.00
CA GLY A 24 2.57 3.93 -6.86
C GLY A 24 2.16 2.48 -6.98
N THR A 25 2.93 1.61 -6.33
CA THR A 25 2.55 0.21 -6.12
C THR A 25 1.95 0.02 -4.73
N ALA A 26 0.84 -0.72 -4.63
CA ALA A 26 0.24 -1.06 -3.35
C ALA A 26 -0.32 -2.50 -3.40
N VAL A 27 0.57 -3.52 -3.37
CA VAL A 27 2.02 -3.56 -3.14
C VAL A 27 2.69 -4.52 -4.13
N ILE A 28 4.03 -4.46 -4.28
CA ILE A 28 4.82 -5.55 -4.86
C ILE A 28 5.03 -6.60 -3.77
N VAL A 29 4.65 -7.84 -4.01
CA VAL A 29 4.83 -8.93 -3.04
C VAL A 29 6.22 -9.54 -3.25
N LEU A 30 7.22 -9.01 -2.55
CA LEU A 30 8.63 -9.36 -2.76
C LEU A 30 8.93 -10.87 -2.73
N PRO A 31 8.36 -11.69 -1.82
CA PRO A 31 8.69 -13.11 -1.78
C PRO A 31 8.45 -13.89 -3.08
N TRP A 32 7.59 -13.38 -3.97
CA TRP A 32 7.25 -14.04 -5.23
C TRP A 32 8.14 -13.68 -6.40
N HIS A 33 9.05 -12.72 -6.20
CA HIS A 33 9.85 -12.14 -7.28
C HIS A 33 11.34 -12.32 -7.04
N ASP A 34 12.11 -12.40 -8.13
CA ASP A 34 13.55 -12.21 -8.08
C ASP A 34 13.86 -10.73 -7.72
N PRO A 35 14.63 -10.47 -6.64
CA PRO A 35 14.87 -9.10 -6.18
C PRO A 35 15.71 -8.26 -7.13
N VAL A 36 16.56 -8.88 -7.97
CA VAL A 36 17.33 -8.15 -9.00
C VAL A 36 16.37 -7.60 -10.06
N ARG A 37 15.42 -8.44 -10.51
CA ARG A 37 14.40 -8.01 -11.48
C ARG A 37 13.50 -6.92 -10.91
N VAL A 38 13.14 -7.00 -9.63
CA VAL A 38 12.38 -5.92 -8.97
C VAL A 38 13.18 -4.62 -8.96
N ALA A 39 14.49 -4.68 -8.65
CA ALA A 39 15.34 -3.49 -8.68
C ALA A 39 15.48 -2.89 -10.08
N GLU A 40 15.62 -3.72 -11.14
CA GLU A 40 15.63 -3.27 -12.53
C GLU A 40 14.31 -2.58 -12.93
N GLU A 41 13.16 -3.19 -12.58
CA GLU A 41 11.83 -2.62 -12.86
C GLU A 41 11.63 -1.28 -12.15
N ILE A 42 12.09 -1.15 -10.90
CA ILE A 42 12.04 0.09 -10.12
C ILE A 42 12.91 1.17 -10.78
N ALA A 43 14.16 0.83 -11.14
CA ALA A 43 15.08 1.77 -11.75
C ALA A 43 14.57 2.27 -13.11
N LEU A 44 14.07 1.35 -13.94
CA LEU A 44 13.49 1.71 -15.25
C LEU A 44 12.25 2.60 -15.09
N LEU A 45 11.35 2.24 -14.16
CA LEU A 45 10.14 3.02 -13.90
C LEU A 45 10.47 4.42 -13.35
N ASP A 46 11.49 4.53 -12.51
CA ASP A 46 11.98 5.82 -11.99
C ASP A 46 12.46 6.73 -13.13
N VAL A 47 13.17 6.20 -14.12
CA VAL A 47 13.57 6.91 -15.35
C VAL A 47 12.35 7.31 -16.17
N LEU A 48 11.46 6.37 -16.50
CA LEU A 48 10.30 6.61 -17.35
C LEU A 48 9.33 7.64 -16.78
N CYS A 49 9.17 7.70 -15.47
CA CYS A 49 8.26 8.64 -14.82
C CYS A 49 8.93 9.93 -14.32
N GLY A 50 10.25 10.09 -14.51
CA GLY A 50 10.98 11.26 -14.03
C GLY A 50 11.00 11.35 -12.49
N GLY A 51 11.20 10.24 -11.79
CA GLY A 51 11.29 10.19 -10.33
C GLY A 51 9.95 10.32 -9.58
N ARG A 52 8.80 10.18 -10.26
CA ARG A 52 7.46 10.36 -9.65
C ARG A 52 6.90 9.10 -8.98
N CYS A 53 7.67 8.01 -8.88
CA CYS A 53 7.16 6.77 -8.32
C CYS A 53 7.31 6.66 -6.80
N VAL A 54 6.32 6.04 -6.17
CA VAL A 54 6.31 5.56 -4.78
C VAL A 54 6.16 4.05 -4.82
N PHE A 55 6.99 3.34 -4.06
CA PHE A 55 7.00 1.87 -4.12
C PHE A 55 6.52 1.27 -2.81
N GLY A 56 5.34 0.66 -2.84
CA GLY A 56 4.82 -0.13 -1.75
C GLY A 56 5.16 -1.61 -1.91
N PHE A 57 5.64 -2.21 -0.85
CA PHE A 57 6.00 -3.62 -0.77
C PHE A 57 5.10 -4.37 0.20
N GLY A 58 4.98 -5.68 0.00
CA GLY A 58 4.22 -6.55 0.88
C GLY A 58 4.76 -7.95 0.91
N ARG A 59 4.38 -8.66 1.98
CA ARG A 59 4.71 -10.07 2.14
C ARG A 59 3.73 -10.99 1.41
N GLY A 60 2.49 -10.55 1.23
CA GLY A 60 1.40 -11.40 0.77
C GLY A 60 0.79 -12.22 1.92
N ALA A 61 -0.44 -12.69 1.74
CA ALA A 61 -1.16 -13.46 2.74
C ALA A 61 -2.07 -14.56 2.14
N ALA A 62 -2.22 -14.64 0.83
CA ALA A 62 -3.07 -15.64 0.19
C ALA A 62 -2.28 -16.92 -0.12
N SER A 63 -2.65 -18.03 0.52
CA SER A 63 -2.01 -19.35 0.31
C SER A 63 -2.07 -19.76 -1.16
N VAL A 64 -3.20 -19.55 -1.82
CA VAL A 64 -3.40 -19.85 -3.25
C VAL A 64 -2.41 -19.13 -4.17
N GLU A 65 -1.96 -17.94 -3.80
CA GLU A 65 -0.94 -17.21 -4.56
C GLU A 65 0.46 -17.79 -4.32
N TYR A 66 0.79 -18.15 -3.07
CA TYR A 66 2.04 -18.83 -2.72
C TYR A 66 2.17 -20.17 -3.42
N GLU A 67 1.13 -20.99 -3.44
CA GLU A 67 1.06 -22.24 -4.20
C GLU A 67 1.29 -22.00 -5.70
N GLY A 68 0.60 -20.99 -6.26
CA GLY A 68 0.74 -20.62 -7.66
C GLY A 68 2.15 -20.19 -8.06
N PHE A 69 2.87 -19.50 -7.18
CA PHE A 69 4.27 -19.13 -7.37
C PHE A 69 5.26 -20.20 -6.89
N ARG A 70 4.77 -21.29 -6.29
CA ARG A 70 5.59 -22.42 -5.80
C ARG A 70 6.60 -21.99 -4.73
N ILE A 71 6.22 -21.07 -3.88
CA ILE A 71 7.02 -20.56 -2.76
C ILE A 71 6.39 -21.07 -1.46
N PRO A 72 7.14 -21.73 -0.57
CA PRO A 72 6.64 -22.09 0.76
C PRO A 72 6.23 -20.84 1.54
N MET A 73 4.99 -20.82 2.05
CA MET A 73 4.43 -19.63 2.72
C MET A 73 5.16 -19.32 4.04
N GLU A 74 5.67 -20.32 4.73
CA GLU A 74 6.49 -20.17 5.95
C GLU A 74 7.81 -19.43 5.71
N GLU A 75 8.30 -19.38 4.47
CA GLU A 75 9.47 -18.60 4.08
C GLU A 75 9.16 -17.13 3.75
N ALA A 76 7.89 -16.76 3.71
CA ALA A 76 7.46 -15.43 3.26
C ALA A 76 8.17 -14.26 3.99
N ARG A 77 8.26 -14.34 5.31
CA ARG A 77 8.87 -13.29 6.13
C ARG A 77 10.37 -13.17 5.90
N PRO A 78 11.19 -14.24 6.05
CA PRO A 78 12.62 -14.13 5.80
C PRO A 78 12.95 -13.83 4.33
N ARG A 79 12.22 -14.37 3.34
CA ARG A 79 12.38 -13.99 1.93
C ARG A 79 12.08 -12.52 1.68
N PHE A 80 11.04 -11.98 2.32
CA PHE A 80 10.72 -10.56 2.21
C PHE A 80 11.88 -9.68 2.69
N VAL A 81 12.43 -9.97 3.87
CA VAL A 81 13.52 -9.18 4.47
C VAL A 81 14.76 -9.22 3.58
N GLU A 82 15.17 -10.44 3.15
CA GLU A 82 16.35 -10.62 2.31
C GLU A 82 16.17 -9.94 0.94
N ALA A 83 15.01 -10.11 0.29
CA ALA A 83 14.71 -9.46 -0.99
C ALA A 83 14.68 -7.92 -0.85
N ALA A 84 14.12 -7.38 0.23
CA ALA A 84 14.09 -5.94 0.48
C ALA A 84 15.50 -5.35 0.62
N GLN A 85 16.38 -6.03 1.35
CA GLN A 85 17.78 -5.63 1.51
C GLN A 85 18.53 -5.64 0.16
N ILE A 86 18.29 -6.66 -0.67
CA ILE A 86 18.89 -6.76 -2.01
C ILE A 86 18.41 -5.61 -2.90
N VAL A 87 17.11 -5.32 -2.92
CA VAL A 87 16.53 -4.23 -3.73
C VAL A 87 17.14 -2.89 -3.33
N VAL A 88 17.23 -2.60 -2.03
CA VAL A 88 17.89 -1.37 -1.54
C VAL A 88 19.34 -1.32 -1.97
N LYS A 89 20.10 -2.41 -1.75
CA LYS A 89 21.53 -2.51 -2.09
C LYS A 89 21.77 -2.31 -3.59
N ALA A 90 20.94 -2.92 -4.45
CA ALA A 90 21.03 -2.81 -5.90
C ALA A 90 20.77 -1.40 -6.42
N LEU A 91 19.81 -0.68 -5.82
CA LEU A 91 19.46 0.69 -6.23
C LEU A 91 20.43 1.74 -5.71
N SER A 92 21.02 1.50 -4.51
CA SER A 92 21.89 2.48 -3.85
C SER A 92 23.36 2.39 -4.28
N ASN A 93 23.80 1.29 -4.92
CA ASN A 93 25.20 1.09 -5.30
C ASN A 93 25.37 0.85 -6.80
N ASP A 94 26.51 1.24 -7.36
CA ASP A 94 26.83 1.06 -8.80
C ASP A 94 26.97 -0.42 -9.16
N SER A 95 27.48 -1.22 -8.25
CA SER A 95 27.52 -2.68 -8.30
C SER A 95 27.27 -3.24 -6.91
N PHE A 96 26.75 -4.45 -6.85
CA PHE A 96 26.48 -5.14 -5.61
C PHE A 96 26.66 -6.65 -5.77
N GLU A 97 26.79 -7.34 -4.67
CA GLU A 97 26.77 -8.80 -4.53
C GLU A 97 25.97 -9.15 -3.29
N HIS A 98 25.44 -10.34 -3.25
CA HIS A 98 24.70 -10.83 -2.09
C HIS A 98 24.88 -12.33 -1.93
N GLU A 99 25.20 -12.73 -0.72
CA GLU A 99 25.24 -14.13 -0.31
C GLU A 99 24.30 -14.29 0.88
N GLY A 100 23.16 -14.91 0.64
CA GLY A 100 22.11 -15.06 1.61
C GLY A 100 21.50 -16.45 1.64
N ARG A 101 20.45 -16.60 2.40
CA ARG A 101 19.76 -17.88 2.53
C ARG A 101 18.99 -18.27 1.26
N PHE A 102 18.32 -17.29 0.65
CA PHE A 102 17.40 -17.51 -0.47
C PHE A 102 17.98 -17.06 -1.81
N PHE A 103 18.91 -16.12 -1.78
CA PHE A 103 19.46 -15.53 -2.98
C PHE A 103 20.98 -15.52 -2.93
N GLN A 104 21.59 -16.03 -4.00
CA GLN A 104 23.02 -16.01 -4.25
C GLN A 104 23.25 -15.16 -5.50
N ILE A 105 23.76 -13.95 -5.34
CA ILE A 105 23.90 -12.99 -6.43
C ILE A 105 25.37 -12.64 -6.57
N PRO A 106 26.03 -13.06 -7.67
CA PRO A 106 27.39 -12.67 -7.95
C PRO A 106 27.48 -11.18 -8.18
N ARG A 107 28.68 -10.62 -8.10
CA ARG A 107 28.88 -9.18 -8.34
C ARG A 107 28.25 -8.76 -9.66
N THR A 108 27.26 -7.89 -9.58
CA THR A 108 26.44 -7.42 -10.69
C THR A 108 26.08 -5.95 -10.56
N ALA A 109 25.52 -5.39 -11.62
CA ALA A 109 25.01 -4.02 -11.66
C ALA A 109 23.69 -3.99 -12.42
N ILE A 110 22.71 -3.21 -11.94
CA ILE A 110 21.47 -2.98 -12.69
C ILE A 110 21.62 -1.80 -13.64
N ARG A 111 20.94 -1.87 -14.79
CA ARG A 111 20.85 -0.80 -15.78
C ARG A 111 19.41 -0.72 -16.32
N PRO A 112 18.83 0.51 -16.56
CA PRO A 112 19.46 1.79 -16.26
C PRO A 112 19.64 2.01 -14.74
N ARG A 113 20.46 3.01 -14.37
CA ARG A 113 20.48 3.48 -12.98
C ARG A 113 19.25 4.37 -12.75
N PRO A 114 18.65 4.37 -11.55
CA PRO A 114 17.59 5.30 -11.23
C PRO A 114 18.12 6.74 -11.32
N ILE A 115 17.25 7.66 -11.74
CA ILE A 115 17.56 9.10 -11.82
C ILE A 115 17.31 9.85 -10.51
N SER A 116 16.66 9.18 -9.58
CA SER A 116 16.38 9.70 -8.23
C SER A 116 16.88 8.71 -7.18
N ARG A 117 16.48 8.89 -5.94
CA ARG A 117 16.69 7.95 -4.84
C ARG A 117 15.38 7.24 -4.49
N PRO A 118 14.94 6.23 -5.30
CA PRO A 118 13.65 5.58 -5.12
C PRO A 118 13.52 4.90 -3.75
N GLU A 119 14.64 4.45 -3.14
CA GLU A 119 14.66 3.82 -1.81
C GLU A 119 14.15 4.76 -0.71
N ARG A 120 14.21 6.07 -0.91
CA ARG A 120 13.63 7.06 0.00
C ARG A 120 12.11 7.12 -0.06
N ARG A 121 11.48 6.49 -1.05
CA ARG A 121 10.03 6.41 -1.25
C ARG A 121 9.53 4.98 -1.17
N PHE A 122 10.22 4.14 -0.39
CA PHE A 122 9.81 2.77 -0.11
C PHE A 122 8.88 2.74 1.09
N TYR A 123 7.75 2.11 0.90
CA TYR A 123 6.74 1.84 1.91
C TYR A 123 6.45 0.36 1.94
N ALA A 124 5.96 -0.15 3.05
CA ALA A 124 5.52 -1.53 3.11
C ALA A 124 4.22 -1.69 3.89
N SER A 125 3.41 -2.65 3.45
CA SER A 125 2.17 -2.99 4.14
C SER A 125 2.48 -3.60 5.50
N ALA A 126 2.02 -2.95 6.58
CA ALA A 126 2.17 -3.38 7.95
C ALA A 126 0.78 -3.59 8.57
N VAL A 127 0.33 -4.85 8.61
CA VAL A 127 -0.96 -5.24 9.18
C VAL A 127 -0.80 -5.80 10.60
N SER A 128 0.38 -6.33 10.95
CA SER A 128 0.67 -6.86 12.29
C SER A 128 1.79 -6.07 12.97
N PRO A 129 1.83 -6.09 14.34
CA PRO A 129 2.89 -5.46 15.10
C PRO A 129 4.30 -5.87 14.67
N ASP A 130 4.51 -7.15 14.44
CA ASP A 130 5.81 -7.69 13.99
C ASP A 130 6.20 -7.17 12.61
N SER A 131 5.21 -7.00 11.72
CA SER A 131 5.48 -6.42 10.39
C SER A 131 5.92 -4.97 10.50
N ALA A 132 5.25 -4.18 11.34
CA ALA A 132 5.62 -2.79 11.58
C ALA A 132 7.06 -2.65 12.14
N GLU A 133 7.46 -3.54 13.06
CA GLU A 133 8.83 -3.59 13.58
C GLU A 133 9.88 -3.86 12.48
N ILE A 134 9.62 -4.86 11.62
CA ILE A 134 10.52 -5.19 10.51
C ILE A 134 10.66 -4.00 9.56
N MET A 135 9.53 -3.34 9.21
CA MET A 135 9.55 -2.19 8.31
C MET A 135 10.31 -1.01 8.91
N ALA A 136 10.11 -0.78 10.21
CA ALA A 136 10.84 0.24 10.95
C ALA A 136 12.37 0.01 10.90
N LYS A 137 12.82 -1.23 11.14
CA LYS A 137 14.23 -1.61 11.08
C LYS A 137 14.84 -1.54 9.68
N LEU A 138 14.04 -1.73 8.63
CA LEU A 138 14.45 -1.56 7.24
C LEU A 138 14.47 -0.09 6.78
N GLY A 139 13.98 0.84 7.59
CA GLY A 139 13.82 2.24 7.23
C GLY A 139 12.73 2.50 6.17
N PHE A 140 11.79 1.57 6.01
CA PHE A 140 10.65 1.74 5.10
C PHE A 140 9.53 2.49 5.80
N GLY A 141 8.84 3.37 5.07
CA GLY A 141 7.56 3.92 5.49
C GLY A 141 6.50 2.82 5.60
N ILE A 142 5.41 3.07 6.33
CA ILE A 142 4.29 2.14 6.41
C ILE A 142 3.13 2.56 5.52
N LEU A 143 2.57 1.57 4.82
CA LEU A 143 1.31 1.65 4.11
C LEU A 143 0.28 0.85 4.93
N MET A 144 -0.73 1.53 5.44
CA MET A 144 -1.73 0.94 6.32
C MET A 144 -3.09 0.94 5.63
N VAL A 145 -3.73 -0.23 5.60
CA VAL A 145 -5.15 -0.35 5.21
C VAL A 145 -5.99 -0.11 6.46
N MET A 146 -6.96 0.80 6.38
CA MET A 146 -7.82 1.13 7.50
C MET A 146 -8.79 -0.03 7.80
N GLN A 147 -8.51 -0.75 8.89
CA GLN A 147 -9.27 -1.91 9.35
C GLN A 147 -9.62 -1.84 10.84
N ASN A 148 -9.05 -0.89 11.56
CA ASN A 148 -9.28 -0.67 12.99
C ASN A 148 -9.77 0.76 13.21
N GLU A 149 -10.25 1.04 14.41
CA GLU A 149 -10.54 2.42 14.84
C GLU A 149 -9.28 3.29 14.72
N TRP A 150 -9.46 4.54 14.38
CA TRP A 150 -8.36 5.47 14.13
C TRP A 150 -7.43 5.70 15.33
N PRO A 151 -7.92 5.76 16.58
CA PRO A 151 -7.01 5.81 17.75
C PRO A 151 -6.09 4.59 17.83
N LYS A 152 -6.61 3.40 17.51
CA LYS A 152 -5.78 2.18 17.50
C LYS A 152 -4.73 2.21 16.39
N ALA A 153 -5.09 2.71 15.21
CA ALA A 153 -4.15 2.92 14.13
C ALA A 153 -3.04 3.94 14.53
N ALA A 154 -3.41 5.01 15.24
CA ALA A 154 -2.45 5.99 15.76
C ALA A 154 -1.44 5.38 16.76
N GLU A 155 -1.90 4.50 17.67
CA GLU A 155 -1.01 3.76 18.57
C GLU A 155 0.01 2.89 17.80
N ASP A 156 -0.45 2.17 16.79
CA ASP A 156 0.39 1.29 15.98
C ASP A 156 1.43 2.10 15.18
N ILE A 157 1.04 3.28 14.68
CA ILE A 157 1.94 4.23 14.01
C ILE A 157 2.95 4.82 14.99
N ALA A 158 2.54 5.20 16.20
CA ALA A 158 3.44 5.73 17.21
C ALA A 158 4.52 4.71 17.59
N ARG A 159 4.13 3.45 17.76
CA ARG A 159 5.08 2.34 17.99
C ARG A 159 6.06 2.15 16.85
N TYR A 160 5.58 2.15 15.59
CA TYR A 160 6.43 2.10 14.41
C TYR A 160 7.46 3.24 14.42
N ARG A 161 7.03 4.48 14.69
CA ARG A 161 7.92 5.65 14.74
C ARG A 161 9.01 5.52 15.79
N ALA A 162 8.66 5.04 16.98
CA ALA A 162 9.61 4.82 18.05
C ALA A 162 10.70 3.81 17.65
N ILE A 163 10.30 2.66 17.11
CA ILE A 163 11.23 1.61 16.65
C ILE A 163 12.12 2.11 15.49
N ALA A 164 11.55 2.84 14.53
CA ALA A 164 12.31 3.40 13.42
C ALA A 164 13.37 4.39 13.91
N THR A 165 13.03 5.25 14.85
CA THR A 165 13.95 6.22 15.45
C THR A 165 15.06 5.51 16.24
N GLU A 166 14.73 4.49 17.02
CA GLU A 166 15.70 3.67 17.76
C GLU A 166 16.66 2.94 16.80
N ALA A 167 16.17 2.51 15.63
CA ALA A 167 16.98 1.90 14.58
C ALA A 167 17.81 2.90 13.76
N GLY A 168 17.81 4.19 14.10
CA GLY A 168 18.58 5.25 13.44
C GLY A 168 17.94 5.78 12.15
N HIS A 169 16.66 5.49 11.91
CA HIS A 169 15.94 5.98 10.75
C HIS A 169 15.06 7.19 11.10
N SER A 170 14.85 8.07 10.13
CA SER A 170 13.83 9.13 10.22
C SER A 170 12.49 8.57 9.75
N PRO A 171 11.51 8.34 10.65
CA PRO A 171 10.23 7.74 10.28
C PRO A 171 9.43 8.69 9.38
N ARG A 172 8.93 8.15 8.29
CA ARG A 172 8.07 8.89 7.35
C ARG A 172 6.63 8.91 7.83
N PRO A 173 5.85 9.93 7.45
CA PRO A 173 4.39 9.86 7.60
C PRO A 173 3.83 8.61 6.94
N PRO A 174 2.81 7.97 7.53
CA PRO A 174 2.19 6.80 6.93
C PRO A 174 1.38 7.16 5.69
N ILE A 175 1.29 6.22 4.75
CA ILE A 175 0.28 6.24 3.69
C ILE A 175 -0.91 5.44 4.19
N ILE A 176 -2.09 6.05 4.22
CA ILE A 176 -3.33 5.41 4.66
C ILE A 176 -4.20 5.06 3.44
N LEU A 177 -4.58 3.79 3.34
CA LEU A 177 -5.57 3.31 2.37
C LEU A 177 -6.92 3.16 3.07
N THR A 178 -7.95 3.81 2.52
CA THR A 178 -9.33 3.70 2.98
C THR A 178 -10.29 3.63 1.80
N ASN A 179 -11.47 3.05 2.02
CA ASN A 179 -12.55 3.13 1.06
C ASN A 179 -13.20 4.51 1.12
N VAL A 180 -13.55 5.05 -0.04
CA VAL A 180 -14.22 6.35 -0.14
C VAL A 180 -15.57 6.16 -0.83
N CYS A 181 -16.62 6.59 -0.15
CA CYS A 181 -17.96 6.66 -0.71
C CYS A 181 -18.53 8.05 -0.49
N CYS A 182 -18.33 8.92 -1.47
CA CYS A 182 -18.83 10.29 -1.49
C CYS A 182 -20.13 10.34 -2.31
N ALA A 183 -21.21 10.87 -1.74
CA ALA A 183 -22.49 11.03 -2.41
C ALA A 183 -23.14 12.38 -2.06
N GLU A 184 -24.24 12.74 -2.74
CA GLU A 184 -24.93 14.00 -2.49
C GLU A 184 -25.67 14.01 -1.14
N SER A 185 -26.03 12.83 -0.60
CA SER A 185 -26.61 12.70 0.74
C SER A 185 -25.89 11.65 1.58
N ARG A 186 -26.04 11.76 2.91
CA ARG A 186 -25.48 10.81 3.88
C ARG A 186 -26.12 9.43 3.74
N GLU A 187 -27.41 9.41 3.48
CA GLU A 187 -28.21 8.19 3.32
C GLU A 187 -27.71 7.39 2.12
N GLU A 188 -27.57 8.05 0.95
CA GLU A 188 -27.06 7.43 -0.27
C GLU A 188 -25.63 6.90 -0.09
N ALA A 189 -24.74 7.71 0.52
CA ALA A 189 -23.38 7.30 0.79
C ALA A 189 -23.32 6.06 1.70
N HIS A 190 -24.13 6.06 2.76
CA HIS A 190 -24.18 4.97 3.72
C HIS A 190 -24.74 3.68 3.11
N GLU A 191 -25.88 3.74 2.42
CA GLU A 191 -26.50 2.58 1.76
C GLU A 191 -25.54 1.93 0.76
N ARG A 192 -24.90 2.74 -0.07
CA ARG A 192 -23.90 2.27 -1.04
C ARG A 192 -22.70 1.64 -0.34
N ALA A 193 -22.13 2.33 0.64
CA ALA A 193 -20.99 1.83 1.39
C ALA A 193 -21.33 0.52 2.13
N PHE A 194 -22.46 0.48 2.83
CA PHE A 194 -22.90 -0.71 3.56
C PHE A 194 -23.02 -1.94 2.65
N LYS A 195 -23.72 -1.79 1.53
CA LYS A 195 -23.91 -2.86 0.56
C LYS A 195 -22.58 -3.40 0.03
N TYR A 196 -21.74 -2.53 -0.49
CA TYR A 196 -20.55 -2.96 -1.22
C TYR A 196 -19.34 -3.25 -0.31
N LEU A 197 -19.24 -2.63 0.85
CA LEU A 197 -18.22 -3.01 1.84
C LEU A 197 -18.55 -4.36 2.49
N GLY A 198 -19.83 -4.67 2.71
CA GLY A 198 -20.24 -6.00 3.12
C GLY A 198 -19.84 -7.08 2.12
N LEU A 199 -20.03 -6.83 0.81
CA LEU A 199 -19.59 -7.74 -0.25
C LEU A 199 -18.07 -7.82 -0.36
N LYS A 200 -17.35 -6.72 -0.12
CA LYS A 200 -15.89 -6.70 -0.05
C LYS A 200 -15.37 -7.64 1.03
N TRP A 201 -15.96 -7.65 2.22
CA TRP A 201 -15.61 -8.57 3.29
C TRP A 201 -15.71 -10.03 2.88
N GLN A 202 -16.81 -10.39 2.23
CA GLN A 202 -17.01 -11.75 1.72
C GLN A 202 -15.94 -12.12 0.67
N SER A 203 -15.64 -11.20 -0.23
CA SER A 203 -14.60 -11.39 -1.26
C SER A 203 -13.20 -11.55 -0.66
N ILE A 204 -12.89 -10.81 0.42
CA ILE A 204 -11.63 -10.93 1.14
C ILE A 204 -11.53 -12.32 1.78
N ASP A 205 -12.57 -12.75 2.49
CA ASP A 205 -12.56 -14.07 3.13
C ASP A 205 -12.46 -15.21 2.11
N THR A 206 -13.19 -15.12 1.00
CA THR A 206 -13.11 -16.09 -0.12
C THR A 206 -11.71 -16.15 -0.74
N HIS A 207 -10.97 -15.05 -0.77
CA HIS A 207 -9.62 -15.02 -1.37
C HIS A 207 -8.53 -15.47 -0.41
N TYR A 208 -8.61 -15.02 0.84
CA TYR A 208 -7.57 -15.28 1.84
C TYR A 208 -7.87 -16.46 2.75
N HIS A 209 -9.11 -16.97 2.74
CA HIS A 209 -9.56 -18.06 3.60
C HIS A 209 -9.29 -17.82 5.09
N PHE A 210 -9.50 -16.56 5.55
CA PHE A 210 -9.24 -16.19 6.94
C PHE A 210 -10.12 -16.95 7.93
N SER A 211 -11.38 -17.22 7.54
CA SER A 211 -12.34 -17.98 8.35
C SER A 211 -11.89 -19.43 8.61
N ASP A 212 -11.09 -20.02 7.72
CA ASP A 212 -10.63 -21.41 7.87
C ASP A 212 -9.56 -21.58 8.94
N GLY A 213 -8.96 -20.47 9.39
CA GLY A 213 -7.95 -20.46 10.46
C GLY A 213 -6.60 -21.07 10.10
N HIS A 214 -6.38 -21.51 8.84
CA HIS A 214 -5.15 -22.17 8.39
C HIS A 214 -3.89 -21.32 8.62
N LEU A 215 -4.00 -19.98 8.52
CA LEU A 215 -2.88 -19.08 8.74
C LEU A 215 -2.33 -19.09 10.16
N ALA A 216 -3.12 -19.51 11.15
CA ALA A 216 -2.67 -19.58 12.54
C ALA A 216 -1.53 -20.60 12.75
N THR A 217 -1.42 -21.60 11.88
CA THR A 217 -0.42 -22.66 11.93
C THR A 217 0.79 -22.40 11.03
N VAL A 218 0.71 -21.37 10.18
CA VAL A 218 1.78 -20.99 9.26
C VAL A 218 2.77 -20.07 9.98
N LYS A 219 4.04 -20.45 10.01
CA LYS A 219 5.11 -19.67 10.65
C LYS A 219 5.16 -18.24 10.10
N GLY A 220 5.07 -17.27 11.01
CA GLY A 220 5.07 -15.84 10.68
C GLY A 220 3.70 -15.27 10.33
N TYR A 221 2.62 -16.07 10.41
CA TYR A 221 1.23 -15.65 10.21
C TYR A 221 0.35 -15.93 11.42
N GLU A 222 0.93 -16.32 12.57
CA GLU A 222 0.21 -16.73 13.77
C GLU A 222 -0.76 -15.67 14.27
N SER A 223 -0.42 -14.39 14.09
CA SER A 223 -1.28 -13.25 14.42
C SER A 223 -2.63 -13.25 13.68
N TYR A 224 -2.68 -13.87 12.50
CA TYR A 224 -3.91 -14.03 11.72
C TYR A 224 -4.88 -15.04 12.31
N GLY A 225 -4.46 -15.87 13.27
CA GLY A 225 -5.35 -16.74 14.03
C GLY A 225 -6.45 -15.99 14.79
N LYS A 226 -6.21 -14.74 15.16
CA LYS A 226 -7.24 -13.86 15.74
C LYS A 226 -8.30 -13.49 14.72
N MET A 227 -7.93 -13.33 13.45
CA MET A 227 -8.87 -13.02 12.38
C MET A 227 -9.87 -14.15 12.15
N ALA A 228 -9.44 -15.42 12.18
CA ALA A 228 -10.34 -16.55 12.05
C ALA A 228 -11.44 -16.52 13.12
N LYS A 229 -11.09 -16.23 14.38
CA LYS A 229 -12.09 -16.08 15.46
C LYS A 229 -13.03 -14.91 15.22
N THR A 230 -12.53 -13.81 14.66
CA THR A 230 -13.33 -12.62 14.32
C THR A 230 -14.30 -12.96 13.19
N TYR A 231 -13.83 -13.59 12.10
CA TYR A 231 -14.69 -14.03 11.00
C TYR A 231 -15.76 -15.04 11.46
N ALA A 232 -15.40 -16.00 12.33
CA ALA A 232 -16.37 -16.93 12.91
C ALA A 232 -17.48 -16.20 13.66
N LYS A 233 -17.15 -15.17 14.48
CA LYS A 233 -18.14 -14.35 15.19
C LYS A 233 -19.02 -13.56 14.23
N ILE A 234 -18.43 -12.94 13.22
CA ILE A 234 -19.17 -12.17 12.19
C ILE A 234 -20.13 -13.10 11.43
N ASN A 235 -19.67 -14.30 11.07
CA ASN A 235 -20.46 -15.25 10.29
C ASN A 235 -21.53 -15.99 11.13
N ALA A 236 -21.55 -15.82 12.46
CA ALA A 236 -22.47 -16.53 13.38
C ALA A 236 -23.95 -16.15 13.16
N SER A 237 -24.25 -14.90 12.73
CA SER A 237 -25.63 -14.47 12.50
C SER A 237 -25.69 -13.29 11.51
N ALA A 238 -26.89 -13.05 10.95
CA ALA A 238 -27.13 -11.87 10.10
C ALA A 238 -26.93 -10.56 10.91
N GLU A 239 -27.35 -10.52 12.16
CA GLU A 239 -27.16 -9.37 13.04
C GLU A 239 -25.67 -9.08 13.28
N ALA A 240 -24.84 -10.11 13.51
CA ALA A 240 -23.41 -9.96 13.69
C ALA A 240 -22.74 -9.41 12.41
N LYS A 241 -23.16 -9.88 11.24
CA LYS A 241 -22.70 -9.37 9.94
C LYS A 241 -23.06 -7.89 9.75
N THR A 242 -24.30 -7.51 10.06
CA THR A 242 -24.74 -6.11 9.99
C THR A 242 -23.88 -5.22 10.88
N LYS A 243 -23.73 -5.57 12.16
CA LYS A 243 -22.89 -4.81 13.11
C LYS A 243 -21.44 -4.68 12.67
N ALA A 244 -20.86 -5.75 12.12
CA ALA A 244 -19.49 -5.72 11.61
C ALA A 244 -19.36 -4.84 10.36
N THR A 245 -20.37 -4.86 9.47
CA THR A 245 -20.40 -4.00 8.29
C THR A 245 -20.56 -2.54 8.70
N ASP A 246 -21.47 -2.21 9.61
CA ASP A 246 -21.64 -0.85 10.15
C ASP A 246 -20.35 -0.32 10.77
N PHE A 247 -19.70 -1.14 11.60
CA PHE A 247 -18.39 -0.80 12.15
C PHE A 247 -17.37 -0.50 11.04
N TYR A 248 -17.29 -1.38 10.03
CA TYR A 248 -16.34 -1.19 8.94
C TYR A 248 -16.64 0.05 8.11
N VAL A 249 -17.91 0.36 7.87
CA VAL A 249 -18.34 1.62 7.21
C VAL A 249 -17.93 2.84 8.05
N SER A 250 -18.09 2.78 9.37
CA SER A 250 -17.81 3.91 10.26
C SER A 250 -16.36 4.38 10.26
N ILE A 251 -15.42 3.46 10.03
CA ILE A 251 -13.98 3.76 9.97
C ILE A 251 -13.47 4.12 8.55
N GLN A 252 -14.38 4.17 7.55
CA GLN A 252 -14.05 4.58 6.18
C GLN A 252 -14.49 6.04 5.92
N ILE A 253 -14.07 6.60 4.81
CA ILE A 253 -14.46 7.94 4.37
C ILE A 253 -15.78 7.83 3.61
N VAL A 254 -16.90 7.94 4.34
CA VAL A 254 -18.26 7.78 3.81
C VAL A 254 -19.12 8.98 4.21
N GLY A 255 -19.79 9.59 3.27
CA GLY A 255 -20.70 10.72 3.51
C GLY A 255 -20.77 11.71 2.35
N THR A 256 -21.29 12.90 2.64
CA THR A 256 -21.26 14.02 1.70
C THR A 256 -19.84 14.57 1.50
N PRO A 257 -19.59 15.44 0.51
CA PRO A 257 -18.28 16.08 0.36
C PRO A 257 -17.75 16.74 1.65
N SER A 258 -18.64 17.41 2.42
CA SER A 258 -18.25 17.99 3.71
C SER A 258 -17.86 16.92 4.73
N ASP A 259 -18.65 15.85 4.85
CA ASP A 259 -18.34 14.75 5.76
C ASP A 259 -17.00 14.08 5.38
N CYS A 260 -16.72 13.96 4.09
CA CYS A 260 -15.44 13.40 3.62
C CYS A 260 -14.26 14.29 4.05
N LEU A 261 -14.39 15.62 3.93
CA LEU A 261 -13.35 16.56 4.38
C LEU A 261 -13.11 16.47 5.89
N ASP A 262 -14.18 16.48 6.69
CA ASP A 262 -14.11 16.39 8.15
C ASP A 262 -13.42 15.08 8.58
N LYS A 263 -13.80 13.96 7.98
CA LYS A 263 -13.19 12.64 8.25
C LYS A 263 -11.73 12.57 7.83
N ILE A 264 -11.36 13.15 6.69
CA ILE A 264 -9.95 13.19 6.24
C ILE A 264 -9.12 14.04 7.20
N ALA A 265 -9.62 15.21 7.61
CA ALA A 265 -8.94 16.06 8.58
C ALA A 265 -8.73 15.36 9.92
N GLU A 266 -9.75 14.66 10.42
CA GLU A 266 -9.64 13.89 11.65
C GLU A 266 -8.67 12.72 11.52
N LEU A 267 -8.74 11.96 10.43
CA LEU A 267 -7.81 10.86 10.15
C LEU A 267 -6.36 11.35 10.07
N GLN A 268 -6.11 12.48 9.40
CA GLN A 268 -4.79 13.11 9.34
C GLN A 268 -4.31 13.53 10.73
N ARG A 269 -5.16 14.17 11.51
CA ARG A 269 -4.85 14.59 12.89
C ARG A 269 -4.50 13.40 13.78
N CYS A 270 -5.24 12.29 13.67
CA CYS A 270 -5.01 11.09 14.47
C CYS A 270 -3.73 10.35 14.07
N THR A 271 -3.46 10.22 12.78
CA THR A 271 -2.41 9.33 12.25
C THR A 271 -1.14 10.07 11.84
N GLY A 272 -1.25 11.37 11.56
CA GLY A 272 -0.17 12.15 10.96
C GLY A 272 0.19 11.67 9.55
N MET A 273 -0.82 11.19 8.79
CA MET A 273 -0.64 10.81 7.39
C MET A 273 -0.39 12.05 6.53
N ASP A 274 0.38 11.88 5.47
CA ASP A 274 0.58 12.88 4.42
C ASP A 274 -0.01 12.42 3.07
N HIS A 275 -0.34 11.14 2.93
CA HIS A 275 -0.92 10.59 1.72
C HIS A 275 -2.12 9.69 2.04
N LEU A 276 -3.22 9.95 1.33
CA LEU A 276 -4.43 9.14 1.34
C LEU A 276 -4.53 8.35 0.03
N VAL A 277 -4.64 7.03 0.11
CA VAL A 277 -5.05 6.19 -1.01
C VAL A 277 -6.54 5.96 -0.91
N ALA A 278 -7.30 6.70 -1.71
CA ALA A 278 -8.75 6.61 -1.78
C ALA A 278 -9.17 5.48 -2.72
N GLU A 279 -9.78 4.43 -2.19
CA GLU A 279 -10.33 3.34 -2.97
C GLU A 279 -11.82 3.61 -3.26
N PHE A 280 -12.13 3.96 -4.51
CA PHE A 280 -13.50 4.30 -4.95
C PHE A 280 -14.27 3.12 -5.53
N SER A 281 -13.58 2.04 -5.90
CA SER A 281 -14.19 0.84 -6.48
C SER A 281 -13.89 -0.37 -5.62
N PHE A 282 -14.91 -0.92 -4.98
CA PHE A 282 -14.80 -2.02 -4.02
C PHE A 282 -16.06 -2.89 -4.01
N GLY A 283 -15.91 -4.15 -3.62
CA GLY A 283 -17.02 -5.07 -3.35
C GLY A 283 -17.96 -5.32 -4.53
N GLY A 284 -17.48 -5.17 -5.77
CA GLY A 284 -18.32 -5.31 -6.94
C GLY A 284 -19.20 -4.10 -7.27
N LEU A 285 -18.88 -2.93 -6.70
CA LEU A 285 -19.52 -1.67 -7.07
C LEU A 285 -19.50 -1.48 -8.59
N PRO A 286 -20.63 -1.23 -9.26
CA PRO A 286 -20.69 -0.96 -10.69
C PRO A 286 -19.76 0.18 -11.10
N HIS A 287 -19.17 0.07 -12.29
CA HIS A 287 -18.19 1.03 -12.77
C HIS A 287 -18.76 2.46 -12.80
N GLU A 288 -19.99 2.59 -13.26
CA GLU A 288 -20.70 3.88 -13.38
C GLU A 288 -20.91 4.53 -12.00
N GLU A 289 -21.26 3.74 -11.00
CA GLU A 289 -21.41 4.24 -9.62
C GLU A 289 -20.04 4.63 -9.00
N ALA A 290 -18.99 3.85 -9.28
CA ALA A 290 -17.63 4.17 -8.85
C ALA A 290 -17.12 5.46 -9.52
N GLU A 291 -17.45 5.67 -10.79
CA GLU A 291 -17.09 6.88 -11.54
C GLU A 291 -17.81 8.11 -10.98
N VAL A 292 -19.12 8.03 -10.71
CA VAL A 292 -19.88 9.12 -10.08
C VAL A 292 -19.30 9.49 -8.73
N ASN A 293 -19.03 8.51 -7.87
CA ASN A 293 -18.38 8.70 -6.57
C ASN A 293 -17.02 9.43 -6.72
N MET A 294 -16.18 8.94 -7.63
CA MET A 294 -14.83 9.52 -7.86
C MET A 294 -14.92 10.94 -8.41
N ARG A 295 -15.83 11.21 -9.35
CA ARG A 295 -16.03 12.55 -9.93
C ARG A 295 -16.52 13.55 -8.88
N LEU A 296 -17.51 13.19 -8.07
CA LEU A 296 -18.01 14.06 -7.01
C LEU A 296 -16.89 14.39 -6.00
N PHE A 297 -16.10 13.42 -5.61
CA PHE A 297 -14.94 13.64 -4.75
C PHE A 297 -13.89 14.52 -5.41
N ALA A 298 -13.58 14.30 -6.69
CA ALA A 298 -12.61 15.09 -7.44
C ALA A 298 -13.05 16.55 -7.62
N ASP A 299 -14.34 16.78 -7.77
CA ASP A 299 -14.89 18.14 -8.00
C ASP A 299 -15.06 18.93 -6.70
N LYS A 300 -15.43 18.28 -5.59
CA LYS A 300 -15.82 18.94 -4.35
C LYS A 300 -14.81 18.81 -3.21
N VAL A 301 -14.12 17.69 -3.10
CA VAL A 301 -13.22 17.37 -1.99
C VAL A 301 -11.75 17.64 -2.37
N LEU A 302 -11.30 17.09 -3.48
CA LEU A 302 -9.89 17.17 -3.90
C LEU A 302 -9.36 18.62 -4.01
N PRO A 303 -10.11 19.62 -4.55
CA PRO A 303 -9.61 20.98 -4.62
C PRO A 303 -9.38 21.62 -3.24
N VAL A 304 -10.17 21.24 -2.23
CA VAL A 304 -9.97 21.72 -0.85
C VAL A 304 -8.70 21.09 -0.27
N LEU A 305 -8.54 19.76 -0.41
CA LEU A 305 -7.34 19.05 0.06
C LEU A 305 -6.04 19.59 -0.57
N GLN A 306 -6.11 20.10 -1.81
CA GLN A 306 -4.94 20.63 -2.52
C GLN A 306 -4.61 22.09 -2.22
N ARG A 307 -5.56 22.89 -1.73
CA ARG A 307 -5.42 24.33 -1.57
C ARG A 307 -5.45 24.82 -0.14
N ASP A 308 -6.14 24.10 0.74
CA ASP A 308 -6.27 24.48 2.14
C ASP A 308 -4.96 24.15 2.89
N PRO A 309 -4.31 25.16 3.51
CA PRO A 309 -3.11 24.96 4.30
C PRO A 309 -3.27 23.93 5.44
N ALA A 310 -4.50 23.71 5.92
CA ALA A 310 -4.77 22.69 6.93
C ALA A 310 -4.43 21.27 6.48
N PHE A 311 -4.46 21.02 5.16
CA PHE A 311 -4.08 19.75 4.54
C PHE A 311 -2.68 19.77 3.90
N ALA A 312 -1.94 20.87 4.07
CA ALA A 312 -0.60 20.97 3.51
C ALA A 312 0.31 19.86 4.10
N VAL A 313 0.94 19.12 3.24
CA VAL A 313 1.94 18.12 3.60
C VAL A 313 3.33 18.67 3.31
N PRO A 314 4.34 18.34 4.12
CA PRO A 314 5.73 18.66 3.78
C PRO A 314 6.05 18.08 2.39
N GLU A 315 6.77 18.84 1.57
CA GLU A 315 7.25 18.31 0.30
C GLU A 315 7.95 16.96 0.53
N MET A 316 7.61 15.98 -0.31
CA MET A 316 8.33 14.70 -0.29
C MET A 316 9.82 14.96 -0.37
N PRO A 317 10.66 14.28 0.47
CA PRO A 317 12.09 14.49 0.47
C PRO A 317 12.62 14.47 -0.96
N GLU A 318 13.25 15.57 -1.30
CA GLU A 318 13.69 16.03 -2.62
C GLU A 318 13.72 14.97 -3.73
N ARG A 319 13.03 15.29 -4.81
CA ARG A 319 13.34 14.78 -6.15
C ARG A 319 14.70 15.33 -6.56
N THR A 320 15.77 14.98 -5.83
CA THR A 320 17.11 15.35 -6.23
C THR A 320 17.46 14.51 -7.45
N VAL A 321 17.10 15.02 -8.60
CA VAL A 321 17.72 14.60 -9.86
C VAL A 321 19.19 14.94 -9.66
N ALA A 322 20.03 13.92 -9.50
CA ALA A 322 21.48 14.12 -9.49
C ALA A 322 21.79 14.87 -10.78
N GLY A 323 22.40 16.07 -10.65
CA GLY A 323 22.67 16.97 -11.75
C GLY A 323 23.40 16.25 -12.86
N THR A 324 22.70 16.02 -13.93
CA THR A 324 23.25 15.77 -15.24
C THR A 324 22.49 16.66 -16.20
N GLU A 325 23.21 17.46 -16.93
CA GLU A 325 22.73 18.04 -18.19
C GLU A 325 22.01 16.93 -18.94
N ARG A 326 20.73 17.13 -19.19
CA ARG A 326 19.90 16.15 -19.91
C ARG A 326 20.30 16.20 -21.36
N ASP A 327 21.17 15.32 -21.77
CA ASP A 327 21.12 14.87 -23.15
C ASP A 327 19.76 14.20 -23.36
N ASN A 328 18.97 14.84 -24.18
CA ASN A 328 17.59 14.48 -24.47
C ASN A 328 17.58 13.19 -25.30
N ILE A 329 17.65 12.02 -24.65
CA ILE A 329 17.73 10.70 -25.29
C ILE A 329 16.47 10.41 -26.15
N PHE A 330 15.46 11.28 -26.11
CA PHE A 330 14.21 11.20 -26.87
C PHE A 330 13.93 12.44 -27.71
N ALA A 331 14.97 13.20 -28.14
CA ALA A 331 14.75 14.20 -29.15
C ALA A 331 14.38 13.49 -30.46
N PRO A 332 13.27 13.87 -31.13
CA PRO A 332 12.98 13.33 -32.44
C PRO A 332 14.09 13.75 -33.42
N ALA A 333 14.54 12.79 -34.21
CA ALA A 333 15.50 13.01 -35.31
C ALA A 333 14.89 13.91 -36.38
#